data_60d3cd5d684847417e2f9fd33611ca9a
#
_entry.id   60d3cd5d684847417e2f9fd33611ca9a
#
_cell.length_a   1.000
_cell.length_b   1.000
_cell.length_c   1.000
_cell.angle_alpha   90.00
_cell.angle_beta   90.00
_cell.angle_gamma   90.00
#
_symmetry.space_group_name_H-M   'P 1'
#
loop_
_entity.id
_entity.type
_entity.pdbx_description
1 polymer ?
#
loop_
_entity_poly.entity_id
_entity_poly.type
_entity_poly.pdbx_seq_one_letter_code
_entity_poly.pdbx_strand_id
1 'polypeptide(L)'
;MNIRTGHPRIGIGSFLFVSVLLISSCHRSKPQPTTKYAFTGRVVSIDNQSRTANIDGDMIQGYMEAMVMAYRVKPDSMLGQLNPGDSISADLMVVEHDPRDETAVPDYWLENVKITGHAPQPPAAGPNAMHMPTPGEEVPDFAFTNQDGKRISLGQYRGKVLLITFIYTRCPFPDFCPRMSHNFAEVYKQLGSNPSLAKTQLLSVSFDPEHDTPKVLRDYGFSVVQNHDASTFRRWQFAAPKADELPKIADFFALTVKPEGGTITHNLSTAVIGPDGKIVRWYHGGDWQVSDLIKDAAEQRAMSGEQ
;
A
#
# COMPACT_ATOMS: atom_id res chain seq x y z
N MET A 1 54.45 4.34 75.39
CA MET A 1 55.20 5.61 75.47
C MET A 1 55.94 5.77 74.14
N ASN A 2 55.81 6.83 73.44
CA ASN A 2 56.35 7.27 72.14
C ASN A 2 55.59 6.87 70.91
N ILE A 3 54.78 7.84 70.52
CA ILE A 3 54.09 8.03 69.31
C ILE A 3 55.10 8.49 68.24
N ARG A 4 55.08 7.85 67.02
CA ARG A 4 55.70 8.42 65.82
C ARG A 4 54.66 8.53 64.73
N THR A 5 54.35 9.76 64.43
CA THR A 5 53.54 10.24 63.34
C THR A 5 54.24 10.03 61.99
N GLY A 6 53.62 9.30 61.06
CA GLY A 6 54.08 9.16 59.69
C GLY A 6 53.06 9.79 58.76
N HIS A 7 53.45 10.83 58.02
CA HIS A 7 52.67 11.49 57.01
C HIS A 7 52.66 10.65 55.71
N PRO A 8 51.54 10.44 55.07
CA PRO A 8 51.50 9.86 53.70
C PRO A 8 51.79 10.94 52.69
N ARG A 9 52.68 10.64 51.76
CA ARG A 9 52.98 11.40 50.56
C ARG A 9 51.85 11.23 49.57
N ILE A 10 51.25 12.34 49.11
CA ILE A 10 50.28 12.43 48.04
C ILE A 10 51.03 12.31 46.70
N GLY A 11 50.80 11.20 46.01
CA GLY A 11 51.26 10.98 44.64
C GLY A 11 50.33 11.65 43.70
N ILE A 12 50.80 12.60 42.87
CA ILE A 12 50.08 13.25 41.78
C ILE A 12 50.07 12.25 40.66
N GLY A 13 48.91 11.56 40.47
CA GLY A 13 48.65 10.73 39.30
C GLY A 13 48.20 11.61 38.15
N SER A 14 49.03 11.69 37.10
CA SER A 14 48.68 12.35 35.82
C SER A 14 47.55 11.57 35.13
N PHE A 15 46.34 12.13 35.13
CA PHE A 15 45.25 11.63 34.35
C PHE A 15 45.44 12.09 32.89
N LEU A 16 45.86 11.17 32.03
CA LEU A 16 45.81 11.35 30.57
C LEU A 16 44.34 11.30 30.11
N PHE A 17 43.76 12.44 29.78
CA PHE A 17 42.47 12.53 29.11
C PHE A 17 42.67 12.10 27.66
N VAL A 18 42.28 10.86 27.34
CA VAL A 18 42.14 10.40 25.94
C VAL A 18 40.83 10.94 25.44
N SER A 19 40.88 12.05 24.71
CA SER A 19 39.73 12.57 23.93
C SER A 19 39.46 11.63 22.76
N VAL A 20 38.44 10.76 22.89
CA VAL A 20 37.93 9.98 21.78
C VAL A 20 37.11 10.93 20.90
N LEU A 21 37.70 11.38 19.80
CA LEU A 21 36.98 12.05 18.72
C LEU A 21 36.03 11.04 18.05
N LEU A 22 34.76 11.09 18.42
CA LEU A 22 33.68 10.42 17.66
C LEU A 22 33.57 11.09 16.30
N ILE A 23 34.24 10.51 15.30
CA ILE A 23 34.02 10.85 13.90
C ILE A 23 32.63 10.30 13.53
N SER A 24 31.59 11.13 13.64
CA SER A 24 30.29 10.86 13.03
C SER A 24 30.47 10.78 11.52
N SER A 25 30.65 9.57 11.02
CA SER A 25 30.66 9.28 9.60
C SER A 25 29.23 9.49 9.07
N CYS A 26 28.94 10.69 8.57
CA CYS A 26 27.76 10.91 7.75
C CYS A 26 27.89 9.99 6.52
N HIS A 27 27.27 8.84 6.57
CA HIS A 27 27.03 8.02 5.37
C HIS A 27 26.10 8.82 4.46
N ARG A 28 26.66 9.60 3.54
CA ARG A 28 25.94 10.05 2.37
C ARG A 28 25.67 8.82 1.52
N SER A 29 24.45 8.29 1.58
CA SER A 29 23.98 7.31 0.60
C SER A 29 24.27 7.87 -0.81
N LYS A 30 24.93 7.07 -1.64
CA LYS A 30 25.13 7.43 -3.06
C LYS A 30 23.75 7.61 -3.68
N PRO A 31 23.56 8.65 -4.52
CA PRO A 31 22.32 8.78 -5.28
C PRO A 31 22.10 7.47 -6.07
N GLN A 32 20.95 6.87 -5.91
CA GLN A 32 20.58 5.70 -6.70
C GLN A 32 20.38 6.14 -8.17
N PRO A 33 20.76 5.32 -9.15
CA PRO A 33 20.52 5.62 -10.55
C PRO A 33 19.02 5.78 -10.78
N THR A 34 18.66 6.79 -11.56
CA THR A 34 17.28 7.13 -11.86
C THR A 34 17.09 7.08 -13.37
N THR A 35 16.13 6.27 -13.81
CA THR A 35 15.75 6.21 -15.22
C THR A 35 14.58 7.13 -15.50
N LYS A 36 14.64 7.81 -16.63
CA LYS A 36 13.63 8.77 -17.06
C LYS A 36 12.87 8.23 -18.27
N TYR A 37 11.53 8.28 -18.18
CA TYR A 37 10.64 7.95 -19.28
C TYR A 37 9.77 9.13 -19.66
N ALA A 38 9.49 9.29 -20.96
CA ALA A 38 8.46 10.22 -21.40
C ALA A 38 7.10 9.69 -20.97
N PHE A 39 6.29 10.55 -20.35
CA PHE A 39 5.00 10.20 -19.78
C PHE A 39 3.91 11.12 -20.31
N THR A 40 2.78 10.53 -20.67
CA THR A 40 1.54 11.25 -20.96
C THR A 40 0.39 10.57 -20.22
N GLY A 41 -0.68 11.31 -19.97
CA GLY A 41 -1.84 10.77 -19.29
C GLY A 41 -2.87 11.84 -18.97
N ARG A 42 -3.95 11.41 -18.32
CA ARG A 42 -5.04 12.29 -17.90
C ARG A 42 -5.19 12.25 -16.39
N VAL A 43 -5.28 13.41 -15.77
CA VAL A 43 -5.56 13.53 -14.32
C VAL A 43 -6.98 13.06 -14.04
N VAL A 44 -7.12 12.05 -13.19
CA VAL A 44 -8.39 11.46 -12.77
C VAL A 44 -8.87 12.12 -11.48
N SER A 45 -7.99 12.21 -10.49
CA SER A 45 -8.30 12.86 -9.21
C SER A 45 -7.02 13.36 -8.53
N ILE A 46 -7.18 14.26 -7.56
CA ILE A 46 -6.10 14.76 -6.72
C ILE A 46 -6.36 14.30 -5.29
N ASP A 47 -5.40 13.65 -4.68
CA ASP A 47 -5.39 13.34 -3.26
C ASP A 47 -4.48 14.33 -2.51
N ASN A 48 -5.08 15.31 -1.87
CA ASN A 48 -4.36 16.33 -1.11
C ASN A 48 -3.76 15.78 0.19
N GLN A 49 -4.25 14.67 0.70
CA GLN A 49 -3.75 14.08 1.94
C GLN A 49 -2.47 13.31 1.69
N SER A 50 -2.43 12.46 0.68
CA SER A 50 -1.22 11.75 0.25
C SER A 50 -0.30 12.60 -0.63
N ARG A 51 -0.78 13.78 -1.08
CA ARG A 51 -0.06 14.70 -1.98
C ARG A 51 0.29 14.04 -3.33
N THR A 52 -0.65 13.28 -3.87
CA THR A 52 -0.53 12.59 -5.15
C THR A 52 -1.63 12.99 -6.13
N ALA A 53 -1.35 12.82 -7.41
CA ALA A 53 -2.33 12.86 -8.48
C ALA A 53 -2.57 11.44 -8.99
N ASN A 54 -3.81 10.98 -9.01
CA ASN A 54 -4.18 9.77 -9.72
C ASN A 54 -4.29 10.12 -11.21
N ILE A 55 -3.50 9.47 -12.03
CA ILE A 55 -3.38 9.77 -13.45
C ILE A 55 -3.58 8.48 -14.24
N ASP A 56 -4.52 8.54 -15.19
CA ASP A 56 -4.68 7.51 -16.23
C ASP A 56 -3.53 7.71 -17.22
N GLY A 57 -2.45 6.98 -16.99
CA GLY A 57 -1.21 7.07 -17.75
C GLY A 57 -1.30 6.23 -19.02
N ASP A 58 -0.80 6.80 -20.13
CA ASP A 58 -0.65 6.08 -21.38
C ASP A 58 0.44 5.01 -21.26
N MET A 59 0.40 4.01 -22.13
CA MET A 59 1.42 2.96 -22.21
C MET A 59 2.82 3.57 -22.45
N ILE A 60 3.80 3.15 -21.66
CA ILE A 60 5.23 3.41 -21.90
C ILE A 60 5.85 2.14 -22.45
N GLN A 61 6.16 2.14 -23.75
CA GLN A 61 6.66 0.95 -24.44
C GLN A 61 7.89 0.37 -23.76
N GLY A 62 7.84 -0.91 -23.41
CA GLY A 62 8.93 -1.65 -22.77
C GLY A 62 9.08 -1.37 -21.27
N TYR A 63 8.18 -0.60 -20.67
CA TYR A 63 8.23 -0.30 -19.24
C TYR A 63 6.89 -0.50 -18.52
N MET A 64 5.80 0.13 -18.99
CA MET A 64 4.53 0.13 -18.26
C MET A 64 3.35 0.15 -19.24
N GLU A 65 2.35 -0.70 -18.98
CA GLU A 65 1.06 -0.66 -19.66
C GLU A 65 0.24 0.58 -19.26
N ALA A 66 -0.74 0.93 -20.11
CA ALA A 66 -1.67 2.01 -19.80
C ALA A 66 -2.50 1.66 -18.57
N MET A 67 -2.42 2.47 -17.51
CA MET A 67 -3.16 2.25 -16.26
C MET A 67 -3.29 3.51 -15.44
N VAL A 68 -4.27 3.52 -14.53
CA VAL A 68 -4.39 4.59 -13.53
C VAL A 68 -3.46 4.27 -12.36
N MET A 69 -2.61 5.24 -11.99
CA MET A 69 -1.72 5.15 -10.83
C MET A 69 -1.67 6.47 -10.08
N ALA A 70 -1.29 6.39 -8.79
CA ALA A 70 -0.99 7.56 -7.98
C ALA A 70 0.47 7.99 -8.22
N TYR A 71 0.66 9.25 -8.56
CA TYR A 71 1.99 9.83 -8.79
C TYR A 71 2.23 11.02 -7.86
N ARG A 72 3.39 11.04 -7.22
CA ARG A 72 3.91 12.27 -6.65
C ARG A 72 4.32 13.21 -7.79
N VAL A 73 4.06 14.50 -7.64
CA VAL A 73 4.37 15.52 -8.64
C VAL A 73 5.39 16.49 -8.07
N LYS A 74 6.48 16.72 -8.80
CA LYS A 74 7.52 17.68 -8.41
C LYS A 74 7.61 18.82 -9.45
N PRO A 75 7.77 20.07 -8.98
CA PRO A 75 7.69 20.49 -7.58
C PRO A 75 6.25 20.36 -7.02
N ASP A 76 6.13 20.22 -5.71
CA ASP A 76 4.85 20.06 -5.01
C ASP A 76 3.81 21.14 -5.37
N SER A 77 4.26 22.34 -5.71
CA SER A 77 3.39 23.44 -6.14
C SER A 77 2.64 23.15 -7.43
N MET A 78 3.13 22.20 -8.23
CA MET A 78 2.48 21.79 -9.48
C MET A 78 1.22 20.98 -9.21
N LEU A 79 1.18 20.20 -8.11
CA LEU A 79 0.00 19.43 -7.74
C LEU A 79 -1.25 20.32 -7.56
N GLY A 80 -1.07 21.50 -6.96
CA GLY A 80 -2.17 22.47 -6.78
C GLY A 80 -2.63 23.18 -8.06
N GLN A 81 -1.96 22.97 -9.19
CA GLN A 81 -2.33 23.51 -10.49
C GLN A 81 -3.08 22.49 -11.35
N LEU A 82 -3.00 21.21 -10.99
CA LEU A 82 -3.68 20.13 -11.70
C LEU A 82 -5.15 20.04 -11.28
N ASN A 83 -5.98 19.75 -12.26
CA ASN A 83 -7.41 19.52 -12.05
C ASN A 83 -7.82 18.19 -12.69
N PRO A 84 -8.79 17.47 -12.14
CA PRO A 84 -9.38 16.32 -12.82
C PRO A 84 -9.85 16.69 -14.24
N GLY A 85 -9.46 15.86 -15.23
CA GLY A 85 -9.72 16.09 -16.65
C GLY A 85 -8.55 16.73 -17.40
N ASP A 86 -7.51 17.24 -16.72
CA ASP A 86 -6.31 17.75 -17.39
C ASP A 86 -5.57 16.61 -18.10
N SER A 87 -5.25 16.82 -19.38
CA SER A 87 -4.24 16.03 -20.09
C SER A 87 -2.88 16.60 -19.80
N ILE A 88 -1.91 15.73 -19.49
CA ILE A 88 -0.56 16.16 -19.15
C ILE A 88 0.50 15.45 -19.97
N SER A 89 1.65 16.09 -20.11
CA SER A 89 2.91 15.46 -20.45
C SER A 89 3.92 15.72 -19.34
N ALA A 90 4.77 14.74 -19.05
CA ALA A 90 5.73 14.81 -17.95
C ALA A 90 6.95 13.93 -18.23
N ASP A 91 7.94 14.02 -17.37
CA ASP A 91 9.02 13.06 -17.21
C ASP A 91 8.69 12.15 -16.02
N LEU A 92 8.50 10.85 -16.26
CA LEU A 92 8.39 9.85 -15.19
C LEU A 92 9.80 9.46 -14.76
N MET A 93 10.13 9.78 -13.53
CA MET A 93 11.39 9.45 -12.89
C MET A 93 11.22 8.19 -12.07
N VAL A 94 12.05 7.18 -12.31
CA VAL A 94 12.02 5.88 -11.62
C VAL A 94 13.38 5.61 -11.01
N VAL A 95 13.44 5.38 -9.71
CA VAL A 95 14.67 4.97 -9.03
C VAL A 95 14.92 3.49 -9.31
N GLU A 96 16.10 3.18 -9.82
CA GLU A 96 16.50 1.80 -10.03
C GLU A 96 16.97 1.20 -8.71
N HIS A 97 16.33 0.11 -8.29
CA HIS A 97 16.72 -0.66 -7.12
C HIS A 97 17.56 -1.88 -7.52
N ASP A 98 18.44 -2.33 -6.63
CA ASP A 98 19.11 -3.61 -6.81
C ASP A 98 18.03 -4.72 -6.81
N PRO A 99 17.92 -5.52 -7.88
CA PRO A 99 16.92 -6.59 -7.95
C PRO A 99 17.03 -7.62 -6.82
N ARG A 100 18.13 -7.60 -6.05
CA ARG A 100 18.37 -8.48 -4.90
C ARG A 100 17.91 -7.86 -3.58
N ASP A 101 17.53 -6.59 -3.59
CA ASP A 101 16.98 -5.91 -2.41
C ASP A 101 15.46 -6.04 -2.41
N GLU A 102 14.98 -7.15 -1.84
CA GLU A 102 13.54 -7.44 -1.71
C GLU A 102 12.80 -6.44 -0.79
N THR A 103 13.53 -5.55 -0.11
CA THR A 103 12.95 -4.53 0.77
C THR A 103 12.84 -3.16 0.09
N ALA A 104 13.43 -3.00 -1.08
CA ALA A 104 13.41 -1.74 -1.81
C ALA A 104 11.98 -1.41 -2.23
N VAL A 105 11.55 -0.21 -1.89
CA VAL A 105 10.25 0.33 -2.32
C VAL A 105 10.50 1.09 -3.63
N PRO A 106 9.76 0.79 -4.72
CA PRO A 106 9.85 1.58 -5.93
C PRO A 106 9.61 3.05 -5.60
N ASP A 107 10.55 3.90 -5.93
CA ASP A 107 10.41 5.33 -5.80
C ASP A 107 10.28 5.94 -7.20
N TYR A 108 9.09 6.52 -7.47
CA TYR A 108 8.81 7.15 -8.75
C TYR A 108 8.00 8.43 -8.54
N TRP A 109 8.19 9.39 -9.44
CA TRP A 109 7.46 10.65 -9.42
C TRP A 109 7.45 11.28 -10.82
N LEU A 110 6.60 12.27 -11.01
CA LEU A 110 6.55 13.07 -12.22
C LEU A 110 7.29 14.39 -12.02
N GLU A 111 8.14 14.73 -12.98
CA GLU A 111 8.79 16.04 -13.10
C GLU A 111 8.44 16.70 -14.44
N ASN A 112 8.68 18.01 -14.54
CA ASN A 112 8.44 18.78 -15.77
C ASN A 112 7.01 18.63 -16.30
N VAL A 113 6.05 18.50 -15.39
CA VAL A 113 4.63 18.33 -15.74
C VAL A 113 4.12 19.57 -16.47
N LYS A 114 3.52 19.34 -17.63
CA LYS A 114 2.89 20.38 -18.47
C LYS A 114 1.44 19.96 -18.73
N ILE A 115 0.51 20.86 -18.49
CA ILE A 115 -0.88 20.67 -18.88
C ILE A 115 -0.93 20.91 -20.39
N THR A 116 -1.30 19.89 -21.15
CA THR A 116 -1.37 19.90 -22.62
C THR A 116 -2.78 20.11 -23.16
N GLY A 117 -3.77 19.91 -22.29
CA GLY A 117 -5.18 20.11 -22.60
C GLY A 117 -6.02 20.03 -21.34
N HIS A 118 -7.22 20.58 -21.44
CA HIS A 118 -8.24 20.44 -20.42
C HIS A 118 -9.49 19.92 -21.12
N ALA A 119 -9.84 18.67 -20.88
CA ALA A 119 -11.16 18.19 -21.23
C ALA A 119 -12.07 18.41 -20.02
N PRO A 120 -13.29 18.92 -20.18
CA PRO A 120 -14.27 18.86 -19.12
C PRO A 120 -14.29 17.43 -18.59
N GLN A 121 -14.27 17.28 -17.26
CA GLN A 121 -14.45 15.95 -16.66
C GLN A 121 -15.64 15.32 -17.35
N PRO A 122 -15.56 14.11 -17.92
CA PRO A 122 -16.73 13.46 -18.47
C PRO A 122 -17.81 13.51 -17.39
N PRO A 123 -19.05 13.81 -17.75
CA PRO A 123 -20.14 13.66 -16.79
C PRO A 123 -20.00 12.28 -16.18
N ALA A 124 -20.12 12.18 -14.85
CA ALA A 124 -19.90 10.97 -14.09
C ALA A 124 -20.40 9.75 -14.90
N ALA A 125 -19.44 8.88 -15.25
CA ALA A 125 -19.66 7.60 -15.90
C ALA A 125 -20.44 7.64 -17.24
N GLY A 126 -19.71 7.77 -18.35
CA GLY A 126 -20.10 7.04 -19.55
C GLY A 126 -19.96 5.52 -19.27
N PRO A 127 -20.60 4.64 -20.02
CA PRO A 127 -20.62 3.21 -19.77
C PRO A 127 -19.24 2.51 -19.75
N ASN A 128 -18.14 3.23 -19.92
CA ASN A 128 -16.76 2.74 -19.91
C ASN A 128 -15.84 3.50 -18.96
N ALA A 129 -16.35 4.40 -18.11
CA ALA A 129 -15.49 5.05 -17.10
C ALA A 129 -15.28 4.08 -15.93
N MET A 130 -14.02 3.79 -15.62
CA MET A 130 -13.67 3.00 -14.44
C MET A 130 -14.24 3.68 -13.19
N HIS A 131 -15.03 2.93 -12.41
CA HIS A 131 -15.54 3.42 -11.13
C HIS A 131 -14.36 3.69 -10.18
N MET A 132 -14.42 4.80 -9.47
CA MET A 132 -13.39 5.19 -8.49
C MET A 132 -14.05 5.27 -7.12
N PRO A 133 -13.73 4.35 -6.18
CA PRO A 133 -14.35 4.34 -4.86
C PRO A 133 -14.13 5.66 -4.13
N THR A 134 -15.20 6.23 -3.57
CA THR A 134 -15.15 7.51 -2.86
C THR A 134 -15.50 7.35 -1.38
N PRO A 135 -14.91 8.15 -0.48
CA PRO A 135 -15.27 8.11 0.93
C PRO A 135 -16.78 8.33 1.15
N GLY A 136 -17.38 7.49 1.99
CA GLY A 136 -18.82 7.49 2.29
C GLY A 136 -19.67 6.63 1.33
N GLU A 137 -19.10 6.10 0.28
CA GLU A 137 -19.78 5.22 -0.68
C GLU A 137 -20.03 3.84 -0.06
N GLU A 138 -21.24 3.32 -0.24
CA GLU A 138 -21.61 1.99 0.26
C GLU A 138 -21.03 0.88 -0.62
N VAL A 139 -20.29 -0.05 0.02
CA VAL A 139 -19.71 -1.20 -0.67
C VAL A 139 -20.77 -2.27 -0.86
N PRO A 140 -21.00 -2.74 -2.11
CA PRO A 140 -21.92 -3.85 -2.36
C PRO A 140 -21.54 -5.11 -1.59
N ASP A 141 -22.51 -5.94 -1.23
CA ASP A 141 -22.27 -7.18 -0.50
C ASP A 141 -21.69 -8.27 -1.41
N PHE A 142 -20.47 -8.06 -1.89
CA PHE A 142 -19.77 -9.03 -2.71
C PHE A 142 -19.52 -10.33 -1.97
N ALA A 143 -19.63 -11.45 -2.66
CA ALA A 143 -19.47 -12.78 -2.12
C ALA A 143 -18.19 -13.47 -2.65
N PHE A 144 -17.55 -14.24 -1.77
CA PHE A 144 -16.31 -14.95 -2.04
C PHE A 144 -16.32 -16.35 -1.46
N THR A 145 -15.39 -17.19 -1.89
CA THR A 145 -15.05 -18.45 -1.24
C THR A 145 -13.69 -18.27 -0.55
N ASN A 146 -13.63 -18.45 0.76
CA ASN A 146 -12.41 -18.24 1.53
C ASN A 146 -11.47 -19.48 1.48
N GLN A 147 -10.30 -19.34 2.09
CA GLN A 147 -9.27 -20.38 2.19
C GLN A 147 -9.73 -21.68 2.90
N ASP A 148 -10.87 -21.66 3.58
CA ASP A 148 -11.50 -22.83 4.19
C ASP A 148 -12.58 -23.47 3.29
N GLY A 149 -12.76 -22.97 2.07
CA GLY A 149 -13.83 -23.37 1.16
C GLY A 149 -15.21 -22.88 1.60
N LYS A 150 -15.29 -21.97 2.56
CA LYS A 150 -16.55 -21.42 3.05
C LYS A 150 -16.95 -20.19 2.26
N ARG A 151 -18.25 -20.07 1.96
CA ARG A 151 -18.80 -18.85 1.41
C ARG A 151 -18.81 -17.76 2.46
N ILE A 152 -18.28 -16.60 2.10
CA ILE A 152 -18.27 -15.38 2.90
C ILE A 152 -18.79 -14.23 2.06
N SER A 153 -19.22 -13.14 2.70
CA SER A 153 -19.57 -11.88 2.01
C SER A 153 -19.08 -10.67 2.79
N LEU A 154 -19.02 -9.51 2.14
CA LEU A 154 -18.59 -8.28 2.81
C LEU A 154 -19.55 -7.87 3.93
N GLY A 155 -20.83 -8.22 3.82
CA GLY A 155 -21.85 -7.96 4.85
C GLY A 155 -21.53 -8.56 6.22
N GLN A 156 -20.79 -9.67 6.29
CA GLN A 156 -20.38 -10.30 7.56
C GLN A 156 -19.38 -9.46 8.38
N TYR A 157 -18.76 -8.45 7.75
CA TYR A 157 -17.83 -7.56 8.41
C TYR A 157 -18.50 -6.28 8.96
N ARG A 158 -19.82 -6.12 8.80
CA ARG A 158 -20.56 -5.01 9.42
C ARG A 158 -20.31 -4.98 10.94
N GLY A 159 -20.16 -3.81 11.50
CA GLY A 159 -19.75 -3.59 12.89
C GLY A 159 -18.24 -3.76 13.15
N LYS A 160 -17.45 -4.00 12.10
CA LYS A 160 -15.98 -4.12 12.14
C LYS A 160 -15.37 -3.22 11.08
N VAL A 161 -14.13 -2.79 11.30
CA VAL A 161 -13.34 -2.18 10.24
C VAL A 161 -12.75 -3.30 9.38
N LEU A 162 -12.92 -3.22 8.07
CA LEU A 162 -12.34 -4.16 7.12
C LEU A 162 -11.28 -3.47 6.29
N LEU A 163 -10.06 -4.03 6.31
CA LEU A 163 -9.00 -3.69 5.36
C LEU A 163 -9.01 -4.75 4.26
N ILE A 164 -9.23 -4.32 3.03
CA ILE A 164 -9.30 -5.21 1.87
C ILE A 164 -8.22 -4.83 0.86
N THR A 165 -7.51 -5.84 0.33
CA THR A 165 -6.55 -5.68 -0.77
C THR A 165 -6.74 -6.79 -1.79
N PHE A 166 -6.24 -6.55 -3.01
CA PHE A 166 -6.41 -7.46 -4.14
C PHE A 166 -5.06 -8.00 -4.59
N ILE A 167 -4.99 -9.31 -4.79
CA ILE A 167 -3.75 -10.04 -5.11
C ILE A 167 -4.03 -11.18 -6.09
N TYR A 168 -2.97 -11.85 -6.57
CA TYR A 168 -3.01 -13.23 -7.00
C TYR A 168 -1.73 -13.94 -6.55
N THR A 169 -1.84 -15.24 -6.21
CA THR A 169 -0.79 -15.93 -5.44
C THR A 169 0.49 -16.18 -6.23
N ARG A 170 0.40 -16.23 -7.56
CA ARG A 170 1.52 -16.49 -8.46
C ARG A 170 2.09 -15.21 -9.12
N CYS A 171 1.84 -14.03 -8.54
CA CYS A 171 2.41 -12.79 -9.02
C CYS A 171 3.94 -12.82 -8.95
N PRO A 172 4.66 -12.68 -10.08
CA PRO A 172 6.11 -12.79 -10.10
C PRO A 172 6.82 -11.48 -9.76
N PHE A 173 6.06 -10.39 -9.53
CA PHE A 173 6.61 -9.06 -9.33
C PHE A 173 6.64 -8.69 -7.84
N PRO A 174 7.83 -8.60 -7.20
CA PRO A 174 7.97 -8.36 -5.76
C PRO A 174 7.25 -7.10 -5.28
N ASP A 175 7.24 -6.06 -6.10
CA ASP A 175 6.69 -4.75 -5.77
C ASP A 175 5.16 -4.66 -5.89
N PHE A 176 4.49 -5.72 -6.33
CA PHE A 176 3.05 -5.77 -6.51
C PHE A 176 2.37 -6.60 -5.40
N CYS A 177 1.76 -7.75 -5.76
CA CYS A 177 1.03 -8.57 -4.80
C CYS A 177 1.87 -9.03 -3.60
N PRO A 178 3.16 -9.44 -3.76
CA PRO A 178 3.99 -9.79 -2.61
C PRO A 178 4.17 -8.64 -1.63
N ARG A 179 4.39 -7.41 -2.13
CA ARG A 179 4.47 -6.21 -1.30
C ARG A 179 3.17 -5.93 -0.57
N MET A 180 2.01 -6.02 -1.25
CA MET A 180 0.71 -5.83 -0.58
C MET A 180 0.49 -6.85 0.53
N SER A 181 0.87 -8.10 0.28
CA SER A 181 0.78 -9.17 1.28
C SER A 181 1.74 -8.95 2.45
N HIS A 182 2.96 -8.47 2.19
CA HIS A 182 3.91 -8.10 3.24
C HIS A 182 3.38 -6.95 4.11
N ASN A 183 2.86 -5.88 3.50
CA ASN A 183 2.28 -4.75 4.22
C ASN A 183 1.10 -5.20 5.10
N PHE A 184 0.24 -6.09 4.58
CA PHE A 184 -0.85 -6.66 5.36
C PHE A 184 -0.35 -7.55 6.51
N ALA A 185 0.77 -8.26 6.34
CA ALA A 185 1.39 -9.02 7.42
C ALA A 185 1.90 -8.10 8.55
N GLU A 186 2.45 -6.93 8.21
CA GLU A 186 2.86 -5.93 9.19
C GLU A 186 1.64 -5.34 9.95
N VAL A 187 0.53 -5.06 9.24
CA VAL A 187 -0.73 -4.68 9.91
C VAL A 187 -1.21 -5.80 10.83
N TYR A 188 -1.22 -7.06 10.35
CA TYR A 188 -1.66 -8.22 11.12
C TYR A 188 -0.91 -8.40 12.43
N LYS A 189 0.41 -8.19 12.44
CA LYS A 189 1.24 -8.24 13.66
C LYS A 189 0.74 -7.26 14.72
N GLN A 190 0.21 -6.11 14.31
CA GLN A 190 -0.27 -5.06 15.22
C GLN A 190 -1.71 -5.29 15.72
N LEU A 191 -2.50 -6.14 15.05
CA LEU A 191 -3.89 -6.37 15.45
C LEU A 191 -4.04 -6.93 16.87
N GLY A 192 -3.07 -7.72 17.32
CA GLY A 192 -3.09 -8.36 18.64
C GLY A 192 -2.64 -7.45 19.78
N SER A 193 -1.79 -6.46 19.47
CA SER A 193 -1.14 -5.61 20.47
C SER A 193 -1.71 -4.19 20.55
N ASN A 194 -2.43 -3.76 19.51
CA ASN A 194 -3.01 -2.42 19.44
C ASN A 194 -4.53 -2.46 19.75
N PRO A 195 -4.97 -1.98 20.92
CA PRO A 195 -6.39 -1.98 21.28
C PRO A 195 -7.28 -1.21 20.30
N SER A 196 -6.76 -0.17 19.65
CA SER A 196 -7.49 0.59 18.63
C SER A 196 -7.90 -0.24 17.42
N LEU A 197 -7.22 -1.38 17.19
CA LEU A 197 -7.49 -2.29 16.08
C LEU A 197 -8.28 -3.54 16.49
N ALA A 198 -8.84 -3.59 17.71
CA ALA A 198 -9.49 -4.78 18.25
C ALA A 198 -10.61 -5.35 17.34
N LYS A 199 -11.34 -4.49 16.64
CA LYS A 199 -12.42 -4.85 15.71
C LYS A 199 -12.00 -4.79 14.23
N THR A 200 -10.71 -4.70 13.92
CA THR A 200 -10.22 -4.67 12.55
C THR A 200 -10.04 -6.09 12.01
N GLN A 201 -10.46 -6.31 10.79
CA GLN A 201 -10.30 -7.56 10.04
C GLN A 201 -9.56 -7.28 8.74
N LEU A 202 -8.83 -8.27 8.25
CA LEU A 202 -8.11 -8.22 6.98
C LEU A 202 -8.73 -9.21 5.99
N LEU A 203 -8.81 -8.80 4.72
CA LEU A 203 -9.24 -9.65 3.62
C LEU A 203 -8.34 -9.42 2.42
N SER A 204 -7.63 -10.46 1.99
CA SER A 204 -6.93 -10.47 0.71
C SER A 204 -7.78 -11.23 -0.30
N VAL A 205 -8.20 -10.54 -1.36
CA VAL A 205 -9.06 -11.08 -2.41
C VAL A 205 -8.21 -11.39 -3.63
N SER A 206 -8.24 -12.64 -4.08
CA SER A 206 -7.60 -13.02 -5.33
C SER A 206 -8.47 -12.64 -6.52
N PHE A 207 -7.82 -12.12 -7.56
CA PHE A 207 -8.43 -11.90 -8.88
C PHE A 207 -8.01 -12.96 -9.92
N ASP A 208 -7.49 -14.12 -9.46
CA ASP A 208 -7.17 -15.30 -10.27
C ASP A 208 -7.94 -16.54 -9.76
N PRO A 209 -9.29 -16.49 -9.74
CA PRO A 209 -10.11 -17.51 -9.08
C PRO A 209 -9.99 -18.91 -9.69
N GLU A 210 -9.52 -19.03 -10.94
CA GLU A 210 -9.31 -20.32 -11.60
C GLU A 210 -8.09 -21.04 -11.04
N HIS A 211 -7.04 -20.31 -10.64
CA HIS A 211 -5.82 -20.86 -10.06
C HIS A 211 -5.87 -20.86 -8.53
N ASP A 212 -6.33 -19.79 -7.93
CA ASP A 212 -6.28 -19.55 -6.50
C ASP A 212 -7.43 -20.24 -5.76
N THR A 213 -7.38 -21.57 -5.79
CA THR A 213 -8.33 -22.43 -5.05
C THR A 213 -8.23 -22.20 -3.54
N PRO A 214 -9.22 -22.62 -2.73
CA PRO A 214 -9.15 -22.51 -1.27
C PRO A 214 -7.86 -23.05 -0.68
N LYS A 215 -7.36 -24.21 -1.20
CA LYS A 215 -6.10 -24.78 -0.75
C LYS A 215 -4.90 -23.89 -1.07
N VAL A 216 -4.83 -23.36 -2.29
CA VAL A 216 -3.75 -22.46 -2.71
C VAL A 216 -3.75 -21.18 -1.85
N LEU A 217 -4.92 -20.60 -1.62
CA LEU A 217 -5.09 -19.42 -0.77
C LEU A 217 -4.68 -19.69 0.69
N ARG A 218 -4.98 -20.88 1.20
CA ARG A 218 -4.56 -21.29 2.56
C ARG A 218 -3.04 -21.38 2.66
N ASP A 219 -2.43 -22.11 1.72
CA ASP A 219 -0.98 -22.31 1.71
C ASP A 219 -0.25 -20.96 1.54
N TYR A 220 -0.76 -20.09 0.68
CA TYR A 220 -0.26 -18.73 0.51
C TYR A 220 -0.38 -17.90 1.81
N GLY A 221 -1.54 -17.93 2.46
CA GLY A 221 -1.75 -17.22 3.72
C GLY A 221 -0.78 -17.66 4.81
N PHE A 222 -0.51 -18.96 4.94
CA PHE A 222 0.49 -19.47 5.87
C PHE A 222 1.90 -19.00 5.53
N SER A 223 2.26 -18.98 4.25
CA SER A 223 3.59 -18.51 3.81
C SER A 223 3.80 -17.02 4.11
N VAL A 224 2.79 -16.19 3.87
CA VAL A 224 2.85 -14.74 4.11
C VAL A 224 2.96 -14.41 5.60
N VAL A 225 2.16 -15.10 6.44
CA VAL A 225 2.16 -14.87 7.89
C VAL A 225 3.35 -15.56 8.57
N GLN A 226 4.03 -16.48 7.87
CA GLN A 226 5.09 -17.34 8.43
C GLN A 226 4.62 -18.12 9.67
N ASN A 227 3.35 -18.49 9.68
CA ASN A 227 2.73 -19.22 10.77
C ASN A 227 1.67 -20.18 10.21
N HIS A 228 1.74 -21.45 10.61
CA HIS A 228 0.81 -22.49 10.19
C HIS A 228 -0.38 -22.68 11.15
N ASP A 229 -0.61 -21.76 12.08
CA ASP A 229 -1.77 -21.79 12.96
C ASP A 229 -3.02 -21.25 12.24
N ALA A 230 -4.03 -22.10 12.12
CA ALA A 230 -5.32 -21.73 11.52
C ALA A 230 -6.03 -20.57 12.24
N SER A 231 -5.61 -20.22 13.47
CA SER A 231 -6.11 -19.04 14.18
C SER A 231 -5.83 -17.72 13.45
N THR A 232 -4.82 -17.70 12.58
CA THR A 232 -4.49 -16.59 11.66
C THR A 232 -5.73 -16.16 10.90
N PHE A 233 -6.47 -17.10 10.34
CA PHE A 233 -7.62 -16.84 9.49
C PHE A 233 -8.85 -16.28 10.21
N ARG A 234 -8.82 -16.19 11.55
CA ARG A 234 -9.86 -15.47 12.31
C ARG A 234 -9.82 -13.96 12.13
N ARG A 235 -8.65 -13.43 11.85
CA ARG A 235 -8.44 -11.96 11.70
C ARG A 235 -8.00 -11.57 10.31
N TRP A 236 -7.46 -12.49 9.52
CA TRP A 236 -7.04 -12.25 8.15
C TRP A 236 -7.47 -13.42 7.27
N GLN A 237 -8.42 -13.18 6.39
CA GLN A 237 -8.92 -14.17 5.45
C GLN A 237 -8.36 -13.92 4.05
N PHE A 238 -8.20 -15.02 3.33
CA PHE A 238 -7.82 -15.04 1.92
C PHE A 238 -8.98 -15.66 1.14
N ALA A 239 -9.46 -15.00 0.10
CA ALA A 239 -10.66 -15.45 -0.59
C ALA A 239 -10.58 -15.13 -2.09
N ALA A 240 -11.37 -15.84 -2.88
CA ALA A 240 -11.55 -15.53 -4.29
C ALA A 240 -13.06 -15.46 -4.62
N PRO A 241 -13.47 -14.56 -5.52
CA PRO A 241 -14.82 -14.54 -6.05
C PRO A 241 -15.04 -15.71 -7.01
N LYS A 242 -16.27 -15.91 -7.45
CA LYS A 242 -16.50 -16.67 -8.67
C LYS A 242 -16.01 -15.86 -9.88
N ALA A 243 -15.58 -16.56 -10.93
CA ALA A 243 -15.03 -15.90 -12.12
C ALA A 243 -16.01 -14.91 -12.77
N ASP A 244 -17.31 -15.21 -12.76
CA ASP A 244 -18.38 -14.37 -13.29
C ASP A 244 -18.71 -13.14 -12.43
N GLU A 245 -18.31 -13.13 -11.14
CA GLU A 245 -18.47 -11.99 -10.24
C GLU A 245 -17.26 -11.06 -10.25
N LEU A 246 -16.08 -11.55 -10.67
CA LEU A 246 -14.84 -10.78 -10.67
C LEU A 246 -14.95 -9.44 -11.42
N PRO A 247 -15.57 -9.35 -12.61
CA PRO A 247 -15.67 -8.07 -13.33
C PRO A 247 -16.40 -6.97 -12.53
N LYS A 248 -17.44 -7.31 -11.76
CA LYS A 248 -18.19 -6.35 -10.94
C LYS A 248 -17.35 -5.84 -9.77
N ILE A 249 -16.58 -6.75 -9.16
CA ILE A 249 -15.68 -6.42 -8.04
C ILE A 249 -14.53 -5.55 -8.56
N ALA A 250 -13.96 -5.92 -9.70
CA ALA A 250 -12.88 -5.19 -10.33
C ALA A 250 -13.33 -3.76 -10.72
N ASP A 251 -14.52 -3.63 -11.29
CA ASP A 251 -15.10 -2.33 -11.62
C ASP A 251 -15.29 -1.49 -10.37
N PHE A 252 -15.92 -2.02 -9.31
CA PHE A 252 -16.17 -1.26 -8.07
C PHE A 252 -14.89 -0.78 -7.40
N PHE A 253 -13.84 -1.61 -7.34
CA PHE A 253 -12.58 -1.27 -6.68
C PHE A 253 -11.51 -0.69 -7.62
N ALA A 254 -11.90 -0.25 -8.80
CA ALA A 254 -11.01 0.30 -9.83
C ALA A 254 -9.83 -0.63 -10.15
N LEU A 255 -10.07 -1.94 -10.22
CA LEU A 255 -9.07 -2.92 -10.59
C LEU A 255 -9.05 -3.14 -12.09
N THR A 256 -7.88 -2.98 -12.68
CA THR A 256 -7.59 -3.51 -14.03
C THR A 256 -7.10 -4.94 -13.84
N VAL A 257 -7.71 -5.90 -14.53
CA VAL A 257 -7.29 -7.31 -14.52
C VAL A 257 -7.31 -7.82 -15.95
N LYS A 258 -6.13 -8.02 -16.54
CA LYS A 258 -5.97 -8.49 -17.94
C LYS A 258 -5.03 -9.69 -17.96
N PRO A 259 -5.51 -10.92 -18.21
CA PRO A 259 -4.65 -12.08 -18.43
C PRO A 259 -3.78 -11.87 -19.68
N GLU A 260 -2.46 -12.07 -19.56
CA GLU A 260 -1.52 -11.87 -20.64
C GLU A 260 -0.30 -12.79 -20.50
N GLY A 261 -0.05 -13.61 -21.50
CA GLY A 261 1.19 -14.41 -21.60
C GLY A 261 1.50 -15.32 -20.39
N GLY A 262 0.48 -15.78 -19.65
CA GLY A 262 0.65 -16.61 -18.45
C GLY A 262 0.77 -15.82 -17.16
N THR A 263 0.80 -14.48 -17.22
CA THR A 263 0.71 -13.54 -16.11
C THR A 263 -0.62 -12.80 -16.15
N ILE A 264 -0.85 -11.93 -15.18
CA ILE A 264 -2.02 -11.04 -15.15
C ILE A 264 -1.49 -9.62 -14.99
N THR A 265 -1.69 -8.80 -16.02
CA THR A 265 -1.47 -7.35 -15.93
C THR A 265 -2.56 -6.76 -15.06
N HIS A 266 -2.17 -6.04 -14.02
CA HIS A 266 -3.10 -5.45 -13.05
C HIS A 266 -2.51 -4.22 -12.39
N ASN A 267 -3.38 -3.34 -11.89
CA ASN A 267 -3.01 -2.30 -10.94
C ASN A 267 -3.16 -2.80 -9.49
N LEU A 268 -2.81 -1.96 -8.53
CA LEU A 268 -2.99 -2.23 -7.10
C LEU A 268 -4.16 -1.42 -6.56
N SER A 269 -4.96 -2.04 -5.72
CA SER A 269 -6.10 -1.42 -5.04
C SER A 269 -6.18 -1.94 -3.62
N THR A 270 -6.35 -1.03 -2.66
CA THR A 270 -6.54 -1.35 -1.25
C THR A 270 -7.59 -0.40 -0.69
N ALA A 271 -8.49 -0.88 0.15
CA ALA A 271 -9.50 -0.03 0.77
C ALA A 271 -9.66 -0.28 2.27
N VAL A 272 -10.01 0.78 2.99
CA VAL A 272 -10.51 0.75 4.35
C VAL A 272 -12.02 0.92 4.29
N ILE A 273 -12.73 -0.06 4.83
CA ILE A 273 -14.20 -0.08 4.90
C ILE A 273 -14.61 0.04 6.36
N GLY A 274 -15.46 1.00 6.65
CA GLY A 274 -15.97 1.29 8.00
C GLY A 274 -16.94 0.23 8.52
N PRO A 275 -17.27 0.28 9.81
CA PRO A 275 -18.25 -0.61 10.44
C PRO A 275 -19.64 -0.52 9.80
N ASP A 276 -19.98 0.60 9.21
CA ASP A 276 -21.20 0.84 8.45
C ASP A 276 -21.16 0.25 7.03
N GLY A 277 -20.01 -0.32 6.63
CA GLY A 277 -19.79 -0.92 5.31
C GLY A 277 -19.55 0.08 4.20
N LYS A 278 -19.17 1.30 4.53
CA LYS A 278 -18.84 2.33 3.56
C LYS A 278 -17.34 2.48 3.41
N ILE A 279 -16.91 2.93 2.24
CA ILE A 279 -15.53 3.31 1.99
C ILE A 279 -15.15 4.45 2.95
N VAL A 280 -14.12 4.21 3.75
CA VAL A 280 -13.45 5.23 4.55
C VAL A 280 -12.35 5.88 3.73
N ARG A 281 -11.55 5.03 3.12
CA ARG A 281 -10.47 5.40 2.23
C ARG A 281 -10.23 4.32 1.20
N TRP A 282 -9.89 4.76 0.01
CA TRP A 282 -9.41 3.91 -1.05
C TRP A 282 -8.01 4.36 -1.45
N TYR A 283 -7.09 3.41 -1.51
CA TYR A 283 -5.70 3.59 -1.90
C TYR A 283 -5.49 2.97 -3.27
N HIS A 284 -5.21 3.80 -4.23
CA HIS A 284 -4.81 3.37 -5.56
C HIS A 284 -3.30 3.22 -5.63
N GLY A 285 -2.81 2.12 -6.23
CA GLY A 285 -1.36 1.85 -6.27
C GLY A 285 -0.80 1.28 -4.97
N GLY A 286 0.51 1.28 -4.85
CA GLY A 286 1.25 0.67 -3.74
C GLY A 286 1.99 1.66 -2.83
N ASP A 287 1.83 2.96 -2.99
CA ASP A 287 2.65 3.98 -2.31
C ASP A 287 2.19 4.33 -0.89
N TRP A 288 1.09 3.73 -0.43
CA TRP A 288 0.61 3.90 0.93
C TRP A 288 1.50 3.18 1.95
N GLN A 289 1.57 3.74 3.15
CA GLN A 289 2.32 3.17 4.26
C GLN A 289 1.41 2.34 5.18
N VAL A 290 1.99 1.33 5.84
CA VAL A 290 1.28 0.53 6.86
C VAL A 290 0.67 1.43 7.94
N SER A 291 1.37 2.50 8.34
CA SER A 291 0.88 3.51 9.30
C SER A 291 -0.41 4.19 8.86
N ASP A 292 -0.63 4.36 7.55
CA ASP A 292 -1.81 5.04 7.04
C ASP A 292 -3.05 4.15 7.22
N LEU A 293 -2.95 2.86 6.87
CA LEU A 293 -4.02 1.88 7.11
C LEU A 293 -4.36 1.76 8.59
N ILE A 294 -3.34 1.72 9.46
CA ILE A 294 -3.53 1.62 10.91
C ILE A 294 -4.22 2.86 11.43
N LYS A 295 -3.82 4.04 11.00
CA LYS A 295 -4.43 5.31 11.37
C LYS A 295 -5.90 5.35 10.96
N ASP A 296 -6.19 5.10 9.69
CA ASP A 296 -7.56 5.14 9.18
C ASP A 296 -8.46 4.11 9.89
N ALA A 297 -7.95 2.89 10.16
CA ALA A 297 -8.69 1.87 10.90
C ALA A 297 -8.95 2.27 12.36
N ALA A 298 -7.98 2.89 13.02
CA ALA A 298 -8.10 3.31 14.41
C ALA A 298 -9.11 4.49 14.56
N GLU A 299 -9.11 5.43 13.62
CA GLU A 299 -10.04 6.57 13.60
C GLU A 299 -11.51 6.11 13.50
N GLN A 300 -11.79 5.03 12.73
CA GLN A 300 -13.14 4.49 12.60
C GLN A 300 -13.70 3.91 13.90
N ARG A 301 -12.85 3.35 14.74
CA ARG A 301 -13.27 2.89 16.07
C ARG A 301 -13.64 4.05 16.99
N ALA A 302 -12.85 5.12 16.98
CA ALA A 302 -13.13 6.30 17.81
C ALA A 302 -14.48 6.94 17.44
N MET A 303 -14.84 6.97 16.15
CA MET A 303 -16.10 7.49 15.65
C MET A 303 -17.31 6.62 16.01
N SER A 304 -17.12 5.30 16.20
CA SER A 304 -18.20 4.36 16.57
C SER A 304 -18.62 4.48 18.05
N GLY A 305 -18.02 5.36 18.86
CA GLY A 305 -18.43 5.63 20.26
C GLY A 305 -18.10 4.52 21.24
N GLU A 306 -17.29 3.54 20.87
CA GLU A 306 -16.88 2.46 21.77
C GLU A 306 -15.50 2.80 22.39
N GLN A 307 -15.57 3.30 23.63
CA GLN A 307 -14.43 3.42 24.54
C GLN A 307 -14.03 2.05 25.11
#